data_1a19e11a0ec0f03569a5aba98991fb94
#
_entry.id   1a19e11a0ec0f03569a5aba98991fb94
#
_cell.length_a   1.000
_cell.length_b   1.000
_cell.length_c   1.000
_cell.angle_alpha   90.00
_cell.angle_beta   90.00
_cell.angle_gamma   90.00
#
_symmetry.space_group_name_H-M   'P 1'
#
loop_
_entity.id
_entity.type
_entity.pdbx_description
1 polymer ?
#
loop_
_entity_poly.entity_id
_entity_poly.type
_entity_poly.pdbx_seq_one_letter_code
_entity_poly.pdbx_strand_id
1 'polypeptide(L)'
;MKRVGYCAIAPNYYLDITSDICPITFVKTKLLLEKMAPGETVEVRLGEGEPVINVPRSVKAEGHTVLSLDLDPEAPGVHVLIIKKFDPASQG
;
A
#
# COMPACT_ATOMS: atom_id res chain seq x y z
N MET A 1 -4.71 6.31 17.49
CA MET A 1 -5.45 6.79 17.23
C MET A 1 -5.93 6.76 15.99
N LYS A 2 -6.76 7.24 15.57
CA LYS A 2 -7.26 7.08 14.45
C LYS A 2 -7.09 8.12 13.57
N ARG A 3 -7.05 7.93 12.35
CA ARG A 3 -6.97 8.88 11.43
C ARG A 3 -8.28 9.29 11.08
N VAL A 4 -8.54 10.46 11.32
CA VAL A 4 -9.80 11.03 11.02
C VAL A 4 -9.97 11.11 9.54
N GLY A 5 -11.08 10.76 9.04
CA GLY A 5 -11.32 10.83 7.63
C GLY A 5 -11.15 9.52 6.92
N TYR A 6 -10.58 8.59 7.62
CA TYR A 6 -10.43 7.31 7.04
C TYR A 6 -11.47 6.43 7.59
N CYS A 7 -12.65 6.78 7.50
CA CYS A 7 -13.66 6.06 8.21
C CYS A 7 -14.01 4.77 7.58
N ALA A 8 -13.81 4.64 6.32
CA ALA A 8 -14.44 3.53 5.68
C ALA A 8 -13.67 2.24 5.77
N ILE A 9 -12.37 2.31 5.73
CA ILE A 9 -11.60 1.10 5.59
C ILE A 9 -10.52 0.99 6.63
N ALA A 10 -10.48 -0.13 7.31
CA ALA A 10 -9.41 -0.45 8.22
C ALA A 10 -8.56 -1.50 7.53
N PRO A 11 -7.30 -1.22 7.22
CA PRO A 11 -6.47 -2.19 6.52
C PRO A 11 -6.26 -3.43 7.38
N ASN A 12 -6.16 -4.57 6.74
CA ASN A 12 -5.89 -5.81 7.43
C ASN A 12 -4.42 -5.93 7.82
N TYR A 13 -3.55 -5.26 7.06
CA TYR A 13 -2.12 -5.34 7.26
C TYR A 13 -1.50 -3.96 7.21
N TYR A 14 -0.30 -3.86 7.74
CA TYR A 14 0.39 -2.59 7.81
C TYR A 14 1.87 -2.82 7.48
N LEU A 15 2.43 -1.99 6.64
CA LEU A 15 3.83 -2.12 6.25
C LEU A 15 4.46 -0.74 6.19
N ASP A 16 5.54 -0.55 6.94
CA ASP A 16 6.25 0.72 6.96
C ASP A 16 7.59 0.53 6.27
N ILE A 17 7.73 1.12 5.09
CA ILE A 17 8.98 1.03 4.34
C ILE A 17 9.51 2.41 4.03
N THR A 18 9.22 3.38 4.92
CA THR A 18 9.67 4.75 4.71
C THR A 18 11.20 4.87 4.73
N SER A 19 11.87 3.96 5.42
CA SER A 19 13.32 3.99 5.49
C SER A 19 14.01 3.15 4.43
N ASP A 20 13.25 2.41 3.65
CA ASP A 20 13.83 1.53 2.65
C ASP A 20 13.94 2.23 1.30
N ILE A 21 14.84 1.71 0.47
CA ILE A 21 15.01 2.27 -0.85
C ILE A 21 14.64 1.21 -1.89
N CYS A 22 14.32 1.65 -3.08
CA CYS A 22 14.05 0.74 -4.17
C CYS A 22 15.33 -0.01 -4.53
N PRO A 23 15.22 -1.27 -4.89
CA PRO A 23 13.98 -2.02 -5.13
C PRO A 23 13.44 -2.74 -3.89
N ILE A 24 14.04 -2.54 -2.73
CA ILE A 24 13.64 -3.25 -1.53
C ILE A 24 12.20 -2.93 -1.13
N THR A 25 11.78 -1.68 -1.35
CA THR A 25 10.42 -1.28 -1.03
C THR A 25 9.42 -2.14 -1.77
N PHE A 26 9.65 -2.35 -3.06
CA PHE A 26 8.73 -3.16 -3.84
C PHE A 26 8.79 -4.63 -3.42
N VAL A 27 9.99 -5.13 -3.14
CA VAL A 27 10.14 -6.53 -2.75
C VAL A 27 9.37 -6.81 -1.46
N LYS A 28 9.49 -5.94 -0.48
CA LYS A 28 8.77 -6.13 0.78
C LYS A 28 7.27 -6.07 0.57
N THR A 29 6.82 -5.13 -0.24
CA THR A 29 5.40 -4.99 -0.53
C THR A 29 4.88 -6.24 -1.23
N LYS A 30 5.62 -6.74 -2.21
CA LYS A 30 5.21 -7.91 -2.96
C LYS A 30 5.12 -9.13 -2.06
N LEU A 31 6.11 -9.33 -1.19
CA LEU A 31 6.11 -10.48 -0.31
C LEU A 31 4.92 -10.45 0.64
N LEU A 32 4.60 -9.28 1.14
CA LEU A 32 3.45 -9.17 2.03
C LEU A 32 2.15 -9.45 1.28
N LEU A 33 2.02 -8.91 0.08
CA LEU A 33 0.83 -9.16 -0.72
C LEU A 33 0.64 -10.63 -0.99
N GLU A 34 1.74 -11.36 -1.16
CA GLU A 34 1.64 -12.79 -1.43
C GLU A 34 1.12 -13.55 -0.22
N LYS A 35 1.33 -13.03 0.97
CA LYS A 35 0.85 -13.68 2.18
C LYS A 35 -0.59 -13.33 2.49
N MET A 36 -1.12 -12.29 1.88
CA MET A 36 -2.45 -11.82 2.18
C MET A 36 -3.49 -12.66 1.47
N ALA A 37 -4.66 -12.76 2.09
CA ALA A 37 -5.78 -13.43 1.44
C ALA A 37 -6.39 -12.50 0.39
N PRO A 38 -7.00 -13.07 -0.65
CA PRO A 38 -7.63 -12.23 -1.68
C PRO A 38 -8.66 -11.28 -1.06
N GLY A 39 -8.65 -10.05 -1.50
CA GLY A 39 -9.59 -9.05 -1.01
C GLY A 39 -9.14 -8.31 0.23
N GLU A 40 -8.07 -8.75 0.87
CA GLU A 40 -7.55 -8.04 2.03
C GLU A 40 -6.80 -6.79 1.61
N THR A 41 -6.71 -5.84 2.52
CA THR A 41 -6.04 -4.58 2.23
C THR A 41 -4.83 -4.39 3.11
N VAL A 42 -3.89 -3.58 2.63
CA VAL A 42 -2.68 -3.26 3.38
C VAL A 42 -2.42 -1.77 3.27
N GLU A 43 -2.00 -1.18 4.38
CA GLU A 43 -1.57 0.20 4.39
C GLU A 43 -0.04 0.19 4.31
N VAL A 44 0.51 0.80 3.27
CA VAL A 44 1.95 0.85 3.05
C VAL A 44 2.40 2.29 3.20
N ARG A 45 3.37 2.53 4.06
CA ARG A 45 3.89 3.88 4.26
C ARG A 45 5.17 4.01 3.46
N LEU A 46 5.22 4.99 2.58
CA LEU A 46 6.33 5.19 1.66
C LEU A 46 7.02 6.52 1.94
N GLY A 47 8.33 6.55 1.78
CA GLY A 47 9.05 7.81 1.79
C GLY A 47 8.89 8.49 0.44
N GLU A 48 9.23 9.77 0.40
CA GLU A 48 9.14 10.52 -0.85
C GLU A 48 10.13 9.99 -1.87
N GLY A 49 9.83 10.25 -3.12
CA GLY A 49 10.74 9.92 -4.20
C GLY A 49 10.24 8.76 -5.02
N GLU A 50 11.17 7.95 -5.48
CA GLU A 50 10.83 6.88 -6.40
C GLU A 50 9.81 5.88 -5.89
N PRO A 51 9.81 5.52 -4.60
CA PRO A 51 8.83 4.53 -4.15
C PRO A 51 7.39 4.98 -4.34
N VAL A 52 7.12 6.27 -4.24
CA VAL A 52 5.77 6.78 -4.42
C VAL A 52 5.27 6.52 -5.84
N ILE A 53 6.17 6.50 -6.79
CA ILE A 53 5.82 6.26 -8.18
C ILE A 53 5.92 4.79 -8.51
N ASN A 54 7.00 4.15 -8.10
CA ASN A 54 7.28 2.78 -8.53
C ASN A 54 6.45 1.72 -7.83
N VAL A 55 6.21 1.88 -6.54
CA VAL A 55 5.48 0.85 -5.81
C VAL A 55 4.03 0.74 -6.29
N PRO A 56 3.28 1.86 -6.40
CA PRO A 56 1.91 1.73 -6.92
C PRO A 56 1.88 1.15 -8.32
N ARG A 57 2.81 1.57 -9.16
CA ARG A 57 2.85 1.07 -10.53
C ARG A 57 3.09 -0.43 -10.55
N SER A 58 4.02 -0.89 -9.71
CA SER A 58 4.40 -2.29 -9.70
C SER A 58 3.27 -3.16 -9.15
N VAL A 59 2.57 -2.71 -8.10
CA VAL A 59 1.49 -3.53 -7.56
C VAL A 59 0.33 -3.60 -8.54
N LYS A 60 0.09 -2.53 -9.31
CA LYS A 60 -0.95 -2.60 -10.32
C LYS A 60 -0.58 -3.59 -11.41
N ALA A 61 0.71 -3.63 -11.77
CA ALA A 61 1.18 -4.57 -12.78
C ALA A 61 1.03 -6.01 -12.32
N GLU A 62 1.05 -6.24 -11.00
CA GLU A 62 0.86 -7.57 -10.46
C GLU A 62 -0.62 -7.94 -10.32
N GLY A 63 -1.51 -7.02 -10.66
CA GLY A 63 -2.94 -7.32 -10.63
C GLY A 63 -3.67 -6.81 -9.41
N HIS A 64 -2.97 -6.16 -8.49
CA HIS A 64 -3.63 -5.65 -7.29
C HIS A 64 -4.23 -4.28 -7.54
N THR A 65 -5.10 -3.84 -6.66
CA THR A 65 -5.79 -2.56 -6.79
C THR A 65 -5.22 -1.54 -5.83
N VAL A 66 -4.91 -0.36 -6.34
CA VAL A 66 -4.50 0.76 -5.49
C VAL A 66 -5.76 1.52 -5.14
N LEU A 67 -6.13 1.51 -3.87
CA LEU A 67 -7.34 2.19 -3.43
C LEU A 67 -7.11 3.66 -3.20
N SER A 68 -5.95 4.03 -2.67
CA SER A 68 -5.64 5.43 -2.46
C SER A 68 -4.15 5.62 -2.27
N LEU A 69 -3.69 6.84 -2.49
CA LEU A 69 -2.30 7.21 -2.27
C LEU A 69 -2.32 8.67 -1.87
N ASP A 70 -2.07 8.94 -0.60
CA ASP A 70 -2.17 10.29 -0.07
C ASP A 70 -0.99 10.60 0.83
N LEU A 71 -0.74 11.90 1.03
CA LEU A 71 0.26 12.32 1.99
C LEU A 71 -0.28 12.12 3.38
N ASP A 72 0.59 11.73 4.29
CA ASP A 72 0.23 11.60 5.69
C ASP A 72 0.24 13.00 6.31
N PRO A 73 -0.88 13.51 6.78
CA PRO A 73 -0.90 14.87 7.32
C PRO A 73 -0.05 15.06 8.57
N GLU A 74 0.27 13.96 9.24
CA GLU A 74 1.04 14.06 10.48
C GLU A 74 2.51 13.74 10.29
N ALA A 75 2.91 13.32 9.12
CA ALA A 75 4.29 12.93 8.86
C ALA A 75 4.74 13.48 7.52
N PRO A 76 5.34 14.66 7.52
CA PRO A 76 5.77 15.27 6.25
C PRO A 76 6.71 14.33 5.49
N GLY A 77 6.51 14.26 4.20
CA GLY A 77 7.34 13.41 3.36
C GLY A 77 6.95 11.95 3.35
N VAL A 78 5.89 11.60 4.06
CA VAL A 78 5.43 10.22 4.08
C VAL A 78 4.13 10.12 3.31
N HIS A 79 4.05 9.13 2.42
CA HIS A 79 2.83 8.86 1.67
C HIS A 79 2.22 7.56 2.18
N VAL A 80 0.91 7.52 2.21
CA VAL A 80 0.17 6.34 2.65
C VAL A 80 -0.51 5.74 1.44
N LEU A 81 -0.17 4.51 1.15
CA LEU A 81 -0.70 3.79 0.00
C LEU A 81 -1.57 2.65 0.51
N ILE A 82 -2.81 2.61 0.07
CA ILE A 82 -3.73 1.53 0.44
C ILE A 82 -3.89 0.62 -0.77
N ILE A 83 -3.58 -0.65 -0.59
CA ILE A 83 -3.63 -1.63 -1.67
C ILE A 83 -4.59 -2.74 -1.30
N LYS A 84 -5.39 -3.17 -2.26
CA LYS A 84 -6.27 -4.31 -2.08
C LYS A 84 -5.71 -5.46 -2.87
N LYS A 85 -5.52 -6.61 -2.20
CA LYS A 85 -5.00 -7.79 -2.85
C LYS A 85 -5.96 -8.27 -3.94
N PHE A 86 -5.40 -8.71 -5.04
CA PHE A 86 -6.19 -9.25 -6.14
C PHE A 86 -7.18 -10.29 -5.63
N ASP A 87 -8.41 -10.17 -6.05
CA ASP A 87 -9.47 -11.06 -5.60
C ASP A 87 -10.24 -11.53 -6.82
N PRO A 88 -9.97 -12.74 -7.31
CA PRO A 88 -10.66 -13.22 -8.49
C PRO A 88 -12.17 -13.35 -8.31
N ALA A 89 -12.61 -13.54 -7.07
CA ALA A 89 -14.05 -13.69 -6.83
C ALA A 89 -14.79 -12.37 -7.02
N SER A 90 -14.12 -11.25 -6.85
CA SER A 90 -14.78 -9.96 -6.99
C SER A 90 -14.56 -9.33 -8.34
N GLN A 91 -13.95 -10.06 -9.24
CA GLN A 91 -13.74 -9.54 -10.57
C GLN A 91 -14.98 -9.59 -11.37
N GLY A 92 -15.89 -9.98 -11.08
CA GLY A 92 -17.16 -9.98 -11.69
C GLY A 92 -17.32 -9.40 -13.04
#